data_7f5fd8c921361d7fde75e1bd91617873
#
_entry.id   7f5fd8c921361d7fde75e1bd91617873
#
_cell.length_a   1.000
_cell.length_b   1.000
_cell.length_c   1.000
_cell.angle_alpha   90.00
_cell.angle_beta   90.00
_cell.angle_gamma   90.00
#
_symmetry.space_group_name_H-M   'P 1'
#
loop_
_entity.id
_entity.type
_entity.pdbx_description
1 polymer ?
#
loop_
_entity_poly.entity_id
_entity_poly.type
_entity_poly.pdbx_seq_one_letter_code
_entity_poly.pdbx_strand_id
1 'polypeptide(L)'
;MADEMAWKNLGPNPSRKEILACWNPEDAGFWEKYGKRIATQNLYTSTWALVLSFVAWTLWATIAAKLKFIGFNFSDDQIFTLAALPGLVGATGRLFYTYLPGLIGGRNSTFITTALLLLPLFGLGRALQDPTTSYETFVLLVSFIGIAGANFSASMANIGFFFPKANKGFALGINAGIGNLGVSLIYLTAPILLGWNLSSLFGEGVPGPDGMMYVQNVCYFWTI
;
A
#
# COMPACT_ATOMS: atom_id res chain seq x y z
N MET A 1 -4.38 35.68 4.65
CA MET A 1 -3.93 35.33 6.00
C MET A 1 -5.14 34.76 6.71
N ALA A 2 -5.22 33.43 6.81
CA ALA A 2 -6.22 32.80 7.66
C ALA A 2 -5.88 33.21 9.10
N ASP A 3 -6.92 33.49 9.88
CA ASP A 3 -6.81 33.95 11.26
C ASP A 3 -5.92 32.95 12.04
N GLU A 4 -4.65 33.32 12.32
CA GLU A 4 -3.67 32.44 12.98
C GLU A 4 -4.13 31.93 14.35
N MET A 5 -5.21 32.50 14.87
CA MET A 5 -5.81 32.16 16.15
C MET A 5 -7.24 31.59 16.08
N ALA A 6 -7.71 31.23 14.89
CA ALA A 6 -9.06 30.70 14.71
C ALA A 6 -9.38 29.51 15.64
N TRP A 7 -8.37 28.70 15.97
CA TRP A 7 -8.52 27.56 16.88
C TRP A 7 -8.85 27.95 18.33
N LYS A 8 -8.53 29.17 18.76
CA LYS A 8 -8.87 29.65 20.13
C LYS A 8 -10.36 29.90 20.29
N ASN A 9 -11.09 30.10 19.20
CA ASN A 9 -12.52 30.30 19.18
C ASN A 9 -13.31 28.98 19.14
N LEU A 10 -12.62 27.81 19.12
CA LEU A 10 -13.27 26.51 19.20
C LEU A 10 -13.90 26.33 20.59
N GLY A 11 -15.12 25.78 20.60
CA GLY A 11 -15.83 25.45 21.83
C GLY A 11 -15.09 24.41 22.70
N PRO A 12 -15.62 24.08 23.87
CA PRO A 12 -14.95 23.17 24.82
C PRO A 12 -14.76 21.74 24.29
N ASN A 13 -15.61 21.28 23.38
CA ASN A 13 -15.54 19.95 22.76
C ASN A 13 -15.68 20.05 21.24
N PRO A 14 -14.67 20.58 20.52
CA PRO A 14 -14.74 20.73 19.09
C PRO A 14 -14.71 19.37 18.38
N SER A 15 -15.49 19.25 17.31
CA SER A 15 -15.45 18.10 16.44
C SER A 15 -14.09 18.04 15.68
N ARG A 16 -13.70 16.85 15.24
CA ARG A 16 -12.49 16.68 14.42
C ARG A 16 -12.53 17.55 13.15
N LYS A 17 -13.71 17.74 12.56
CA LYS A 17 -13.90 18.58 11.36
C LYS A 17 -13.58 20.04 11.64
N GLU A 18 -14.04 20.57 12.78
CA GLU A 18 -13.77 21.95 13.19
C GLU A 18 -12.27 22.17 13.47
N ILE A 19 -11.63 21.21 14.15
CA ILE A 19 -10.17 21.28 14.39
C ILE A 19 -9.40 21.28 13.06
N LEU A 20 -9.78 20.43 12.11
CA LEU A 20 -9.11 20.36 10.82
C LEU A 20 -9.34 21.61 9.95
N ALA A 21 -10.46 22.31 10.14
CA ALA A 21 -10.73 23.56 9.42
C ALA A 21 -9.79 24.72 9.81
N CYS A 22 -9.26 24.68 11.04
CA CYS A 22 -8.29 25.66 11.54
C CYS A 22 -6.90 25.04 11.79
N TRP A 23 -6.51 24.04 10.98
CA TRP A 23 -5.27 23.29 11.15
C TRP A 23 -4.04 24.20 11.05
N ASN A 24 -3.33 24.34 12.15
CA ASN A 24 -2.09 25.12 12.23
C ASN A 24 -1.05 24.41 13.12
N PRO A 25 -0.27 23.47 12.58
CA PRO A 25 0.68 22.69 13.36
C PRO A 25 1.90 23.51 13.83
N GLU A 26 2.13 24.69 13.24
CA GLU A 26 3.24 25.58 13.64
C GLU A 26 2.92 26.38 14.91
N ASP A 27 1.65 26.53 15.31
CA ASP A 27 1.26 27.11 16.58
C ASP A 27 1.44 26.12 17.71
N ALA A 28 2.33 26.43 18.67
CA ALA A 28 2.66 25.55 19.79
C ALA A 28 1.44 25.21 20.66
N GLY A 29 0.54 26.19 20.89
CA GLY A 29 -0.68 25.96 21.68
C GLY A 29 -1.67 25.06 20.98
N PHE A 30 -1.89 25.26 19.69
CA PHE A 30 -2.70 24.36 18.89
C PHE A 30 -2.11 22.95 18.83
N TRP A 31 -0.80 22.87 18.62
CA TRP A 31 -0.10 21.59 18.53
C TRP A 31 -0.26 20.74 19.79
N GLU A 32 0.02 21.30 20.95
CA GLU A 32 -0.10 20.57 22.21
C GLU A 32 -1.55 20.20 22.57
N LYS A 33 -2.50 21.08 22.26
CA LYS A 33 -3.91 20.86 22.62
C LYS A 33 -4.62 19.87 21.70
N TYR A 34 -4.39 19.94 20.40
CA TYR A 34 -5.12 19.17 19.37
C TYR A 34 -4.23 18.48 18.35
N GLY A 35 -3.21 19.18 17.83
CA GLY A 35 -2.46 18.80 16.65
C GLY A 35 -1.71 17.48 16.82
N LYS A 36 -0.92 17.37 17.88
CA LYS A 36 -0.06 16.22 18.18
C LYS A 36 -0.80 14.88 18.17
N ARG A 37 -1.94 14.82 18.85
CA ARG A 37 -2.77 13.60 18.91
C ARG A 37 -3.29 13.20 17.54
N ILE A 38 -3.85 14.16 16.78
CA ILE A 38 -4.43 13.89 15.47
C ILE A 38 -3.33 13.50 14.47
N ALA A 39 -2.21 14.23 14.46
CA ALA A 39 -1.07 13.95 13.60
C ALA A 39 -0.47 12.55 13.88
N THR A 40 -0.32 12.18 15.15
CA THR A 40 0.21 10.87 15.54
C THR A 40 -0.73 9.74 15.12
N GLN A 41 -2.05 9.88 15.32
CA GLN A 41 -3.02 8.90 14.84
C GLN A 41 -2.97 8.75 13.33
N ASN A 42 -2.87 9.87 12.60
CA ASN A 42 -2.73 9.86 11.14
C ASN A 42 -1.43 9.18 10.71
N LEU A 43 -0.31 9.44 11.39
CA LEU A 43 0.98 8.79 11.12
C LEU A 43 0.86 7.27 11.25
N TYR A 44 0.35 6.75 12.36
CA TYR A 44 0.20 5.31 12.56
C TYR A 44 -0.67 4.67 11.49
N THR A 45 -1.85 5.23 11.21
CA THR A 45 -2.77 4.69 10.21
C THR A 45 -2.14 4.70 8.81
N SER A 46 -1.51 5.81 8.43
CA SER A 46 -0.85 5.96 7.13
C SER A 46 0.34 5.01 6.99
N THR A 47 1.11 4.81 8.07
CA THR A 47 2.28 3.92 8.07
C THR A 47 1.85 2.46 7.88
N TRP A 48 0.82 1.99 8.57
CA TRP A 48 0.30 0.63 8.37
C TRP A 48 -0.28 0.42 6.99
N ALA A 49 -1.04 1.39 6.47
CA ALA A 49 -1.53 1.36 5.09
C ALA A 49 -0.37 1.30 4.08
N LEU A 50 0.74 1.99 4.37
CA LEU A 50 1.94 1.96 3.54
C LEU A 50 2.67 0.61 3.62
N VAL A 51 2.74 -0.03 4.79
CA VAL A 51 3.26 -1.40 4.95
C VAL A 51 2.49 -2.36 4.03
N LEU A 52 1.15 -2.34 4.08
CA LEU A 52 0.30 -3.18 3.23
C LEU A 52 0.49 -2.87 1.75
N SER A 53 0.64 -1.60 1.40
CA SER A 53 0.91 -1.18 0.02
C SER A 53 2.24 -1.73 -0.49
N PHE A 54 3.30 -1.72 0.33
CA PHE A 54 4.59 -2.28 -0.06
C PHE A 54 4.59 -3.80 -0.11
N VAL A 55 3.83 -4.48 0.76
CA VAL A 55 3.57 -5.91 0.63
C VAL A 55 2.94 -6.20 -0.73
N ALA A 56 1.83 -5.53 -1.06
CA ALA A 56 1.12 -5.72 -2.32
C ALA A 56 2.02 -5.42 -3.53
N TRP A 57 2.79 -4.33 -3.47
CA TRP A 57 3.68 -3.92 -4.55
C TRP A 57 4.79 -4.93 -4.84
N THR A 58 5.39 -5.52 -3.80
CA THR A 58 6.56 -6.41 -3.91
C THR A 58 6.21 -7.89 -4.00
N LEU A 59 4.99 -8.29 -3.62
CA LEU A 59 4.60 -9.72 -3.68
C LEU A 59 4.73 -10.29 -5.09
N TRP A 60 4.48 -9.48 -6.13
CA TRP A 60 4.57 -9.95 -7.50
C TRP A 60 5.97 -10.42 -7.88
N ALA A 61 7.02 -9.75 -7.40
CA ALA A 61 8.40 -10.16 -7.68
C ALA A 61 8.69 -11.59 -7.16
N THR A 62 8.06 -12.01 -6.06
CA THR A 62 8.22 -13.35 -5.52
C THR A 62 7.45 -14.41 -6.32
N ILE A 63 6.35 -14.03 -6.96
CA ILE A 63 5.48 -14.90 -7.75
C ILE A 63 5.99 -15.02 -9.20
N ALA A 64 6.42 -13.91 -9.82
CA ALA A 64 6.86 -13.88 -11.21
C ALA A 64 7.95 -14.92 -11.51
N ALA A 65 8.88 -15.10 -10.59
CA ALA A 65 9.94 -16.10 -10.68
C ALA A 65 9.42 -17.56 -10.68
N LYS A 66 8.16 -17.79 -10.27
CA LYS A 66 7.56 -19.12 -10.15
C LYS A 66 6.65 -19.47 -11.33
N LEU A 67 6.29 -18.52 -12.19
CA LEU A 67 5.30 -18.71 -13.26
C LEU A 67 5.60 -19.91 -14.16
N LYS A 68 6.84 -20.10 -14.58
CA LYS A 68 7.24 -21.27 -15.39
C LYS A 68 7.05 -22.60 -14.67
N PHE A 69 7.32 -22.62 -13.37
CA PHE A 69 7.22 -23.84 -12.57
C PHE A 69 5.78 -24.29 -12.32
N ILE A 70 4.83 -23.37 -12.42
CA ILE A 70 3.41 -23.63 -12.19
C ILE A 70 2.60 -23.74 -13.50
N GLY A 71 3.28 -23.91 -14.64
CA GLY A 71 2.65 -24.26 -15.91
C GLY A 71 2.37 -23.13 -16.89
N PHE A 72 2.80 -21.89 -16.58
CA PHE A 72 2.67 -20.79 -17.55
C PHE A 72 3.82 -20.79 -18.58
N ASN A 73 3.46 -20.91 -19.85
CA ASN A 73 4.40 -20.94 -20.99
C ASN A 73 4.78 -19.54 -21.49
N PHE A 74 5.11 -18.62 -20.56
CA PHE A 74 5.57 -17.29 -20.93
C PHE A 74 7.06 -17.32 -21.27
N SER A 75 7.45 -16.51 -22.28
CA SER A 75 8.86 -16.31 -22.62
C SER A 75 9.61 -15.58 -21.49
N ASP A 76 10.94 -15.66 -21.50
CA ASP A 76 11.76 -14.93 -20.52
C ASP A 76 11.53 -13.43 -20.60
N ASP A 77 11.39 -12.87 -21.81
CA ASP A 77 11.09 -11.46 -22.02
C ASP A 77 9.73 -11.05 -21.45
N GLN A 78 8.73 -11.91 -21.61
CA GLN A 78 7.40 -11.69 -21.01
C GLN A 78 7.45 -11.68 -19.49
N ILE A 79 8.15 -12.64 -18.88
CA ILE A 79 8.31 -12.72 -17.42
C ILE A 79 9.10 -11.52 -16.90
N PHE A 80 10.18 -11.12 -17.59
CA PHE A 80 10.96 -9.94 -17.26
C PHE A 80 10.11 -8.66 -17.32
N THR A 81 9.32 -8.53 -18.37
CA THR A 81 8.38 -7.39 -18.52
C THR A 81 7.36 -7.35 -17.39
N LEU A 82 6.73 -8.48 -17.05
CA LEU A 82 5.81 -8.56 -15.93
C LEU A 82 6.50 -8.23 -14.59
N ALA A 83 7.74 -8.65 -14.38
CA ALA A 83 8.48 -8.34 -13.17
C ALA A 83 8.83 -6.84 -13.05
N ALA A 84 9.11 -6.17 -14.16
CA ALA A 84 9.47 -4.75 -14.21
C ALA A 84 8.24 -3.81 -14.10
N LEU A 85 7.08 -4.28 -14.56
CA LEU A 85 5.87 -3.48 -14.74
C LEU A 85 5.38 -2.78 -13.45
N PRO A 86 5.35 -3.43 -12.26
CA PRO A 86 4.94 -2.75 -11.03
C PRO A 86 5.85 -1.57 -10.67
N GLY A 87 7.15 -1.69 -10.95
CA GLY A 87 8.11 -0.60 -10.74
C GLY A 87 7.80 0.60 -11.60
N LEU A 88 7.58 0.38 -12.89
CA LEU A 88 7.27 1.43 -13.87
C LEU A 88 5.96 2.14 -13.53
N VAL A 89 4.90 1.37 -13.31
CA VAL A 89 3.56 1.92 -12.99
C VAL A 89 3.59 2.64 -11.64
N GLY A 90 4.25 2.06 -10.64
CA GLY A 90 4.38 2.68 -9.33
C GLY A 90 5.13 4.00 -9.38
N ALA A 91 6.25 4.07 -10.09
CA ALA A 91 7.04 5.28 -10.25
C ALA A 91 6.25 6.39 -10.95
N THR A 92 5.59 6.06 -12.06
CA THR A 92 4.74 7.01 -12.80
C THR A 92 3.54 7.48 -11.96
N GLY A 93 2.89 6.55 -11.26
CA GLY A 93 1.75 6.83 -10.41
C GLY A 93 2.04 7.81 -9.27
N ARG A 94 3.29 7.85 -8.77
CA ARG A 94 3.71 8.79 -7.71
C ARG A 94 3.48 10.25 -8.08
N LEU A 95 3.62 10.60 -9.36
CA LEU A 95 3.40 11.96 -9.85
C LEU A 95 1.97 12.44 -9.56
N PHE A 96 0.99 11.56 -9.70
CA PHE A 96 -0.43 11.87 -9.49
C PHE A 96 -0.85 11.69 -8.03
N TYR A 97 -0.37 10.64 -7.38
CA TYR A 97 -0.74 10.30 -6.02
C TYR A 97 -0.26 11.32 -4.97
N THR A 98 0.78 12.08 -5.27
CA THR A 98 1.25 13.18 -4.41
C THR A 98 0.14 14.21 -4.14
N TYR A 99 -0.71 14.48 -5.11
CA TYR A 99 -1.78 15.47 -5.00
C TYR A 99 -3.07 14.92 -4.38
N LEU A 100 -3.21 13.61 -4.32
CA LEU A 100 -4.45 12.95 -3.91
C LEU A 100 -4.93 13.34 -2.50
N PRO A 101 -4.07 13.40 -1.46
CA PRO A 101 -4.48 13.84 -0.13
C PRO A 101 -5.00 15.28 -0.09
N GLY A 102 -4.49 16.15 -0.95
CA GLY A 102 -4.97 17.52 -1.08
C GLY A 102 -6.33 17.64 -1.75
N LEU A 103 -6.66 16.72 -2.66
CA LEU A 103 -7.92 16.73 -3.43
C LEU A 103 -9.09 16.12 -2.67
N ILE A 104 -8.89 14.94 -2.07
CA ILE A 104 -9.97 14.16 -1.43
C ILE A 104 -9.79 13.99 0.08
N GLY A 105 -8.77 14.60 0.65
CA GLY A 105 -8.39 14.50 2.06
C GLY A 105 -7.58 13.25 2.37
N GLY A 106 -6.64 13.34 3.32
CA GLY A 106 -5.72 12.27 3.65
C GLY A 106 -6.38 10.96 4.08
N ARG A 107 -7.45 11.04 4.88
CA ARG A 107 -8.20 9.85 5.32
C ARG A 107 -8.80 9.08 4.13
N ASN A 108 -9.52 9.80 3.26
CA ASN A 108 -10.17 9.17 2.10
C ASN A 108 -9.15 8.64 1.11
N SER A 109 -8.08 9.42 0.87
CA SER A 109 -6.96 9.00 0.03
C SER A 109 -6.38 7.68 0.52
N THR A 110 -5.96 7.60 1.79
CA THR A 110 -5.38 6.38 2.36
C THR A 110 -6.34 5.20 2.27
N PHE A 111 -7.62 5.40 2.65
CA PHE A 111 -8.61 4.33 2.61
C PHE A 111 -8.86 3.82 1.19
N ILE A 112 -9.18 4.71 0.25
CA ILE A 112 -9.51 4.34 -1.12
C ILE A 112 -8.34 3.66 -1.80
N THR A 113 -7.13 4.23 -1.71
CA THR A 113 -5.97 3.68 -2.40
C THR A 113 -5.52 2.33 -1.83
N THR A 114 -5.71 2.10 -0.53
CA THR A 114 -5.41 0.80 0.09
C THR A 114 -6.49 -0.23 -0.24
N ALA A 115 -7.78 0.14 -0.15
CA ALA A 115 -8.89 -0.75 -0.48
C ALA A 115 -8.89 -1.19 -1.95
N LEU A 116 -8.51 -0.31 -2.86
CA LEU A 116 -8.40 -0.65 -4.29
C LEU A 116 -7.39 -1.75 -4.58
N LEU A 117 -6.41 -1.98 -3.69
CA LEU A 117 -5.43 -3.07 -3.87
C LEU A 117 -6.05 -4.47 -3.70
N LEU A 118 -7.19 -4.58 -3.02
CA LEU A 118 -7.89 -5.85 -2.87
C LEU A 118 -8.29 -6.44 -4.21
N LEU A 119 -8.70 -5.61 -5.17
CA LEU A 119 -9.15 -6.05 -6.50
C LEU A 119 -8.04 -6.78 -7.27
N PRO A 120 -6.85 -6.19 -7.51
CA PRO A 120 -5.79 -6.87 -8.24
C PRO A 120 -5.19 -8.04 -7.45
N LEU A 121 -5.12 -7.98 -6.12
CA LEU A 121 -4.64 -9.09 -5.30
C LEU A 121 -5.56 -10.30 -5.42
N PHE A 122 -6.87 -10.10 -5.31
CA PHE A 122 -7.85 -11.17 -5.49
C PHE A 122 -7.84 -11.70 -6.93
N GLY A 123 -7.80 -10.80 -7.91
CA GLY A 123 -7.69 -11.15 -9.32
C GLY A 123 -6.45 -12.00 -9.63
N LEU A 124 -5.28 -11.62 -9.09
CA LEU A 124 -4.04 -12.39 -9.24
C LEU A 124 -4.14 -13.77 -8.58
N GLY A 125 -4.70 -13.85 -7.37
CA GLY A 125 -4.91 -15.13 -6.71
C GLY A 125 -5.72 -16.09 -7.57
N ARG A 126 -6.77 -15.60 -8.26
CA ARG A 126 -7.57 -16.38 -9.20
C ARG A 126 -6.80 -16.73 -10.48
N ALA A 127 -6.14 -15.75 -11.07
CA ALA A 127 -5.38 -15.92 -12.32
C ALA A 127 -4.26 -16.96 -12.19
N LEU A 128 -3.62 -17.04 -11.02
CA LEU A 128 -2.54 -17.99 -10.74
C LEU A 128 -3.00 -19.44 -10.58
N GLN A 129 -4.30 -19.68 -10.32
CA GLN A 129 -4.87 -21.02 -10.20
C GLN A 129 -5.26 -21.63 -11.55
N ASP A 130 -5.28 -20.83 -12.62
CA ASP A 130 -5.67 -21.26 -13.97
C ASP A 130 -4.51 -21.06 -14.94
N PRO A 131 -3.79 -22.13 -15.33
CA PRO A 131 -2.68 -22.06 -16.28
C PRO A 131 -3.07 -21.54 -17.68
N THR A 132 -4.37 -21.49 -17.99
CA THR A 132 -4.88 -20.94 -19.26
C THR A 132 -5.04 -19.44 -19.26
N THR A 133 -4.82 -18.78 -18.11
CA THR A 133 -4.89 -17.33 -17.97
C THR A 133 -3.91 -16.64 -18.94
N SER A 134 -4.42 -15.69 -19.70
CA SER A 134 -3.63 -15.01 -20.73
C SER A 134 -2.58 -14.07 -20.15
N TYR A 135 -1.54 -13.81 -20.93
CA TYR A 135 -0.49 -12.86 -20.59
C TYR A 135 -1.03 -11.44 -20.33
N GLU A 136 -1.99 -10.99 -21.14
CA GLU A 136 -2.62 -9.68 -21.05
C GLU A 136 -3.38 -9.51 -19.73
N THR A 137 -3.99 -10.58 -19.23
CA THR A 137 -4.63 -10.57 -17.90
C THR A 137 -3.60 -10.30 -16.80
N PHE A 138 -2.45 -10.93 -16.85
CA PHE A 138 -1.36 -10.64 -15.93
C PHE A 138 -0.82 -9.23 -16.08
N VAL A 139 -0.63 -8.73 -17.32
CA VAL A 139 -0.21 -7.34 -17.56
C VAL A 139 -1.17 -6.37 -16.89
N LEU A 140 -2.48 -6.57 -17.04
CA LEU A 140 -3.49 -5.72 -16.42
C LEU A 140 -3.42 -5.77 -14.88
N LEU A 141 -3.49 -6.96 -14.29
CA LEU A 141 -3.52 -7.15 -12.84
C LEU A 141 -2.24 -6.64 -12.17
N VAL A 142 -1.09 -6.94 -12.77
CA VAL A 142 0.23 -6.53 -12.28
C VAL A 142 0.41 -5.02 -12.39
N SER A 143 -0.12 -4.39 -13.45
CA SER A 143 -0.15 -2.93 -13.55
C SER A 143 -0.97 -2.30 -12.42
N PHE A 144 -2.13 -2.86 -12.09
CA PHE A 144 -2.92 -2.38 -10.96
C PHE A 144 -2.20 -2.57 -9.62
N ILE A 145 -1.48 -3.67 -9.42
CA ILE A 145 -0.61 -3.84 -8.24
C ILE A 145 0.51 -2.80 -8.21
N GLY A 146 1.05 -2.43 -9.38
CA GLY A 146 2.05 -1.38 -9.49
C GLY A 146 1.62 -0.06 -8.85
N ILE A 147 0.32 0.27 -8.91
CA ILE A 147 -0.26 1.46 -8.27
C ILE A 147 -0.02 1.48 -6.75
N ALA A 148 0.13 0.32 -6.09
CA ALA A 148 0.47 0.25 -4.69
C ALA A 148 1.79 0.99 -4.35
N GLY A 149 2.76 0.96 -5.25
CA GLY A 149 4.01 1.72 -5.11
C GLY A 149 3.83 3.24 -5.13
N ALA A 150 2.72 3.73 -5.72
CA ALA A 150 2.38 5.15 -5.74
C ALA A 150 1.84 5.65 -4.39
N ASN A 151 1.30 4.75 -3.55
CA ASN A 151 0.80 5.09 -2.21
C ASN A 151 1.88 5.71 -1.32
N PHE A 152 3.15 5.43 -1.58
CA PHE A 152 4.26 6.09 -0.89
C PHE A 152 4.16 7.62 -0.97
N SER A 153 3.97 8.17 -2.18
CA SER A 153 3.88 9.62 -2.36
C SER A 153 2.65 10.23 -1.69
N ALA A 154 1.49 9.58 -1.79
CA ALA A 154 0.28 10.03 -1.12
C ALA A 154 0.44 10.03 0.41
N SER A 155 1.04 8.97 0.98
CA SER A 155 1.30 8.86 2.42
C SER A 155 2.27 9.93 2.91
N MET A 156 3.37 10.17 2.17
CA MET A 156 4.35 11.21 2.52
C MET A 156 3.74 12.62 2.46
N ALA A 157 2.96 12.93 1.42
CA ALA A 157 2.25 14.20 1.28
C ALA A 157 1.26 14.42 2.43
N ASN A 158 0.45 13.39 2.76
CA ASN A 158 -0.50 13.42 3.86
C ASN A 158 0.20 13.73 5.20
N ILE A 159 1.23 12.98 5.55
CA ILE A 159 1.97 13.18 6.81
C ILE A 159 2.67 14.53 6.84
N GLY A 160 3.27 14.94 5.71
CA GLY A 160 3.91 16.23 5.57
C GLY A 160 2.99 17.43 5.85
N PHE A 161 1.68 17.29 5.60
CA PHE A 161 0.68 18.30 5.93
C PHE A 161 0.39 18.36 7.44
N PHE A 162 0.36 17.21 8.14
CA PHE A 162 -0.08 17.15 9.53
C PHE A 162 0.99 17.58 10.55
N PHE A 163 2.27 17.46 10.23
CA PHE A 163 3.36 17.71 11.19
C PHE A 163 3.99 19.09 11.01
N PRO A 164 4.37 19.77 12.14
CA PRO A 164 5.13 21.01 12.10
C PRO A 164 6.52 20.78 11.50
N LYS A 165 7.12 21.83 10.95
CA LYS A 165 8.43 21.75 10.29
C LYS A 165 9.50 21.10 11.16
N ALA A 166 9.51 21.41 12.47
CA ALA A 166 10.46 20.87 13.42
C ALA A 166 10.43 19.34 13.53
N ASN A 167 9.24 18.72 13.43
CA ASN A 167 9.03 17.28 13.63
C ASN A 167 8.73 16.53 12.33
N LYS A 168 8.54 17.26 11.22
CA LYS A 168 8.14 16.67 9.92
C LYS A 168 9.13 15.63 9.42
N GLY A 169 10.43 15.92 9.46
CA GLY A 169 11.46 15.00 9.01
C GLY A 169 11.44 13.67 9.77
N PHE A 170 11.25 13.71 11.08
CA PHE A 170 11.15 12.52 11.93
C PHE A 170 9.89 11.69 11.58
N ALA A 171 8.74 12.34 11.45
CA ALA A 171 7.50 11.66 11.09
C ALA A 171 7.56 11.01 9.69
N LEU A 172 8.13 11.71 8.71
CA LEU A 172 8.34 11.17 7.37
C LEU A 172 9.34 10.00 7.38
N GLY A 173 10.39 10.09 8.20
CA GLY A 173 11.36 9.01 8.40
C GLY A 173 10.74 7.75 8.99
N ILE A 174 9.88 7.89 10.02
CA ILE A 174 9.10 6.77 10.59
C ILE A 174 8.21 6.14 9.51
N ASN A 175 7.44 6.95 8.80
CA ASN A 175 6.54 6.45 7.77
C ASN A 175 7.28 5.70 6.67
N ALA A 176 8.36 6.27 6.15
CA ALA A 176 9.16 5.62 5.12
C ALA A 176 9.87 4.37 5.63
N GLY A 177 10.51 4.44 6.79
CA GLY A 177 11.28 3.33 7.37
C GLY A 177 10.39 2.14 7.71
N ILE A 178 9.34 2.36 8.51
CA ILE A 178 8.41 1.29 8.90
C ILE A 178 7.59 0.82 7.69
N GLY A 179 7.17 1.74 6.80
CA GLY A 179 6.46 1.37 5.57
C GLY A 179 7.24 0.34 4.75
N ASN A 180 8.55 0.53 4.61
CA ASN A 180 9.42 -0.41 3.89
C ASN A 180 9.53 -1.80 4.55
N LEU A 181 9.14 -1.99 5.81
CA LEU A 181 9.04 -3.33 6.40
C LEU A 181 8.08 -4.24 5.63
N GLY A 182 7.11 -3.68 4.89
CA GLY A 182 6.25 -4.44 4.00
C GLY A 182 7.02 -5.30 2.99
N VAL A 183 8.13 -4.78 2.47
CA VAL A 183 9.03 -5.52 1.57
C VAL A 183 9.65 -6.72 2.29
N SER A 184 10.14 -6.51 3.52
CA SER A 184 10.74 -7.60 4.31
C SER A 184 9.69 -8.63 4.72
N LEU A 185 8.48 -8.19 5.06
CA LEU A 185 7.38 -9.07 5.45
C LEU A 185 7.01 -10.03 4.31
N ILE A 186 6.88 -9.53 3.07
CA ILE A 186 6.53 -10.41 1.95
C ILE A 186 7.65 -11.40 1.63
N TYR A 187 8.91 -10.99 1.65
CA TYR A 187 10.03 -11.91 1.42
C TYR A 187 10.15 -12.98 2.51
N LEU A 188 9.80 -12.65 3.75
CA LEU A 188 9.77 -13.61 4.85
C LEU A 188 8.58 -14.56 4.76
N THR A 189 7.40 -14.06 4.45
CA THR A 189 6.15 -14.83 4.49
C THR A 189 5.87 -15.60 3.20
N ALA A 190 6.31 -15.11 2.03
CA ALA A 190 6.00 -15.75 0.76
C ALA A 190 6.48 -17.21 0.67
N PRO A 191 7.71 -17.59 1.07
CA PRO A 191 8.14 -19.00 1.06
C PRO A 191 7.26 -19.89 1.95
N ILE A 192 6.83 -19.39 3.11
CA ILE A 192 5.95 -20.10 4.03
C ILE A 192 4.58 -20.30 3.39
N LEU A 193 4.00 -19.23 2.83
CA LEU A 193 2.68 -19.25 2.19
C LEU A 193 2.65 -20.16 0.96
N LEU A 194 3.73 -20.21 0.19
CA LEU A 194 3.85 -21.09 -0.97
C LEU A 194 3.80 -22.57 -0.61
N GLY A 195 4.35 -22.96 0.55
CA GLY A 195 4.34 -24.34 1.04
C GLY A 195 3.15 -24.69 1.95
N TRP A 196 2.37 -23.71 2.38
CA TRP A 196 1.32 -23.93 3.36
C TRP A 196 0.02 -24.37 2.69
N ASN A 197 -0.46 -25.58 3.03
CA ASN A 197 -1.74 -26.07 2.51
C ASN A 197 -2.92 -25.35 3.18
N LEU A 198 -3.45 -24.35 2.50
CA LEU A 198 -4.67 -23.62 2.87
C LEU A 198 -5.79 -23.86 1.84
N SER A 199 -5.82 -25.05 1.22
CA SER A 199 -6.78 -25.39 0.16
C SER A 199 -8.24 -25.24 0.58
N SER A 200 -8.55 -25.49 1.85
CA SER A 200 -9.89 -25.28 2.41
C SER A 200 -10.37 -23.82 2.39
N LEU A 201 -9.44 -22.86 2.32
CA LEU A 201 -9.74 -21.42 2.32
C LEU A 201 -9.54 -20.79 0.94
N PHE A 202 -8.46 -21.15 0.26
CA PHE A 202 -7.96 -20.44 -0.92
C PHE A 202 -7.92 -21.29 -2.20
N GLY A 203 -8.37 -22.54 -2.13
CA GLY A 203 -8.39 -23.46 -3.28
C GLY A 203 -7.11 -24.30 -3.40
N GLU A 204 -7.16 -25.26 -4.30
CA GLU A 204 -6.09 -26.22 -4.49
C GLU A 204 -4.80 -25.59 -4.98
N GLY A 205 -3.67 -26.19 -4.57
CA GLY A 205 -2.34 -25.82 -5.08
C GLY A 205 -2.13 -26.31 -6.50
N VAL A 206 -1.05 -25.87 -7.11
CA VAL A 206 -0.60 -26.33 -8.43
C VAL A 206 0.68 -27.19 -8.27
N PRO A 207 0.90 -28.20 -9.14
CA PRO A 207 2.14 -28.96 -9.11
C PRO A 207 3.35 -28.06 -9.35
N GLY A 208 4.35 -28.16 -8.48
CA GLY A 208 5.63 -27.46 -8.60
C GLY A 208 6.81 -28.47 -8.57
N PRO A 209 8.07 -27.98 -8.68
CA PRO A 209 9.25 -28.85 -8.76
C PRO A 209 9.45 -29.76 -7.57
N ASP A 210 9.14 -29.27 -6.37
CA ASP A 210 9.39 -29.96 -5.10
C ASP A 210 8.09 -30.43 -4.41
N GLY A 211 6.97 -30.44 -5.13
CA GLY A 211 5.65 -30.79 -4.59
C GLY A 211 4.58 -29.75 -4.93
N MET A 212 3.46 -29.77 -4.19
CA MET A 212 2.36 -28.81 -4.41
C MET A 212 2.78 -27.41 -3.97
N MET A 213 2.51 -26.42 -4.80
CA MET A 213 2.73 -25.00 -4.52
C MET A 213 1.40 -24.25 -4.45
N TYR A 214 1.24 -23.46 -3.41
CA TYR A 214 0.02 -22.67 -3.17
C TYR A 214 0.27 -21.19 -3.45
N VAL A 215 0.57 -20.88 -4.71
CA VAL A 215 0.97 -19.52 -5.13
C VAL A 215 -0.12 -18.47 -4.87
N GLN A 216 -1.38 -18.86 -4.95
CA GLN A 216 -2.53 -17.99 -4.65
C GLN A 216 -2.57 -17.56 -3.18
N ASN A 217 -2.00 -18.34 -2.26
CA ASN A 217 -1.95 -18.00 -0.84
C ASN A 217 -1.21 -16.69 -0.61
N VAL A 218 -0.14 -16.44 -1.40
CA VAL A 218 0.65 -15.22 -1.31
C VAL A 218 -0.21 -13.98 -1.60
N CYS A 219 -1.18 -14.10 -2.50
CA CYS A 219 -2.13 -13.03 -2.81
C CYS A 219 -3.24 -12.94 -1.75
N TYR A 220 -3.93 -14.04 -1.47
CA TYR A 220 -5.12 -14.05 -0.63
C TYR A 220 -4.84 -13.77 0.84
N PHE A 221 -3.73 -14.24 1.39
CA PHE A 221 -3.35 -13.99 2.78
C PHE A 221 -3.27 -12.49 3.10
N TRP A 222 -2.81 -11.69 2.17
CA TRP A 222 -2.68 -10.25 2.35
C TRP A 222 -3.92 -9.44 1.93
N THR A 223 -5.02 -10.12 1.54
CA THR A 223 -6.33 -9.49 1.32
C THR A 223 -7.25 -9.55 2.54
N ILE A 224 -6.90 -10.36 3.54
CA ILE A 224 -7.62 -10.50 4.81
C ILE A 224 -7.07 -9.53 5.85
#